data_5b2e8462cf2eef0111b54a100c8f533e
#
_entry.id   5b2e8462cf2eef0111b54a100c8f533e
#
_cell.length_a   1.000
_cell.length_b   1.000
_cell.length_c   1.000
_cell.angle_alpha   90.00
_cell.angle_beta   90.00
_cell.angle_gamma   90.00
#
_symmetry.space_group_name_H-M   'P 1'
#
loop_
_entity.id
_entity.type
_entity.pdbx_description
1 polymer ?
#
loop_
_entity_poly.entity_id
_entity_poly.type
_entity_poly.pdbx_seq_one_letter_code
_entity_poly.pdbx_strand_id
1 'polypeptide(L)'
;MKKVAQEIYERIDNDLYHADGDRWWQSDSALYLIQSSVNPARVGYFKKKLFTELKADPQGKAALDVGCGGGILSEEIARMGFAVTGIDPSEHSLQIATSHAQAGNLRINYEQGTGEAIPYRDNSFNIVFCCDVLEHVRDVPKVIAEISRVLKPGGVFCYDTLNRTFKSKLVAINISQVWKRWAFAPPNIHVWEMFIKPEELKALLGQNNLEWKEHMGMVPNVSLLKFLGYLRKRAKGMLTYKDLGARLFAVESGNMDIMYIGYAIKGGVSK
;
A
#
# COMPACT_ATOMS: atom_id res chain seq x y z
N MET A 1 2.16 -12.57 -15.16
CA MET A 1 1.02 -11.62 -15.16
C MET A 1 0.98 -10.85 -16.47
N LYS A 2 -0.21 -10.41 -16.92
CA LYS A 2 -0.35 -9.56 -18.12
C LYS A 2 -0.84 -8.18 -17.67
N LYS A 3 -0.59 -7.16 -18.51
CA LYS A 3 -1.18 -5.84 -18.38
C LYS A 3 -2.72 -5.96 -18.33
N VAL A 4 -3.37 -5.20 -17.45
CA VAL A 4 -4.85 -5.19 -17.34
C VAL A 4 -5.47 -4.62 -18.62
N ALA A 5 -6.56 -5.23 -19.10
CA ALA A 5 -7.29 -4.72 -20.25
C ALA A 5 -7.83 -3.31 -19.97
N GLN A 6 -7.88 -2.47 -21.00
CA GLN A 6 -8.28 -1.06 -20.87
C GLN A 6 -9.67 -0.91 -20.26
N GLU A 7 -10.63 -1.71 -20.72
CA GLU A 7 -12.02 -1.71 -20.27
C GLU A 7 -12.19 -2.08 -18.77
N ILE A 8 -11.26 -2.87 -18.22
CA ILE A 8 -11.24 -3.19 -16.78
C ILE A 8 -10.64 -2.03 -16.00
N TYR A 9 -9.53 -1.47 -16.50
CA TYR A 9 -8.84 -0.36 -15.87
C TYR A 9 -9.71 0.91 -15.80
N GLU A 10 -10.51 1.19 -16.81
CA GLU A 10 -11.43 2.34 -16.83
C GLU A 10 -12.57 2.24 -15.82
N ARG A 11 -12.74 1.08 -15.17
CA ARG A 11 -13.74 0.91 -14.10
C ARG A 11 -13.24 1.38 -12.73
N ILE A 12 -11.92 1.51 -12.53
CA ILE A 12 -11.37 2.00 -11.27
C ILE A 12 -11.41 3.53 -11.26
N ASP A 13 -11.80 4.09 -10.13
CA ASP A 13 -11.85 5.53 -9.91
C ASP A 13 -10.59 5.98 -9.14
N ASN A 14 -9.49 6.17 -9.87
CA ASN A 14 -8.28 6.73 -9.32
C ASN A 14 -8.35 8.26 -9.16
N ASP A 15 -9.32 8.93 -9.82
CA ASP A 15 -9.50 10.38 -9.72
C ASP A 15 -9.98 10.81 -8.32
N LEU A 16 -10.52 9.87 -7.56
CA LEU A 16 -10.85 10.06 -6.16
C LEU A 16 -9.67 10.60 -5.33
N TYR A 17 -8.46 10.10 -5.59
CA TYR A 17 -7.25 10.54 -4.87
C TYR A 17 -6.83 11.96 -5.27
N HIS A 18 -7.23 12.44 -6.46
CA HIS A 18 -7.07 13.83 -6.87
C HIS A 18 -8.13 14.73 -6.24
N ALA A 19 -9.37 14.28 -6.17
CA ALA A 19 -10.49 15.08 -5.66
C ALA A 19 -10.51 15.16 -4.12
N ASP A 20 -10.19 14.06 -3.43
CA ASP A 20 -10.29 13.92 -1.97
C ASP A 20 -8.92 14.04 -1.26
N GLY A 21 -7.90 14.58 -1.92
CA GLY A 21 -6.54 14.70 -1.36
C GLY A 21 -6.48 15.37 0.01
N ASP A 22 -7.33 16.34 0.30
CA ASP A 22 -7.44 17.00 1.60
C ASP A 22 -7.82 16.06 2.74
N ARG A 23 -8.35 14.87 2.43
CA ARG A 23 -8.98 13.96 3.39
C ARG A 23 -8.08 12.83 3.87
N TRP A 24 -6.82 12.76 3.42
CA TRP A 24 -5.87 11.72 3.85
C TRP A 24 -5.72 11.65 5.37
N TRP A 25 -5.67 12.80 6.02
CA TRP A 25 -5.42 12.92 7.46
C TRP A 25 -6.66 13.26 8.29
N GLN A 26 -7.82 13.39 7.66
CA GLN A 26 -9.07 13.73 8.36
C GLN A 26 -9.73 12.47 8.96
N SER A 27 -9.99 12.50 10.24
CA SER A 27 -10.48 11.35 11.02
C SER A 27 -11.89 10.86 10.64
N ASP A 28 -12.65 11.63 9.87
CA ASP A 28 -13.97 11.30 9.34
C ASP A 28 -13.95 10.86 7.86
N SER A 29 -12.77 10.75 7.27
CA SER A 29 -12.55 10.26 5.90
C SER A 29 -12.32 8.75 5.85
N ALA A 30 -12.81 8.10 4.78
CA ALA A 30 -12.53 6.69 4.51
C ALA A 30 -11.02 6.42 4.33
N LEU A 31 -10.27 7.37 3.78
CA LEU A 31 -8.80 7.28 3.62
C LEU A 31 -8.07 7.15 4.96
N TYR A 32 -8.65 7.71 6.04
CA TYR A 32 -8.11 7.58 7.39
C TYR A 32 -8.05 6.12 7.90
N LEU A 33 -8.83 5.19 7.30
CA LEU A 33 -8.74 3.76 7.64
C LEU A 33 -7.37 3.17 7.32
N ILE A 34 -6.69 3.68 6.29
CA ILE A 34 -5.32 3.27 5.97
C ILE A 34 -4.41 3.57 7.16
N GLN A 35 -4.47 4.80 7.70
CA GLN A 35 -3.67 5.21 8.85
C GLN A 35 -4.05 4.46 10.12
N SER A 36 -5.34 4.31 10.40
CA SER A 36 -5.81 3.84 11.72
C SER A 36 -5.96 2.32 11.83
N SER A 37 -6.13 1.61 10.72
CA SER A 37 -6.37 0.16 10.69
C SER A 37 -5.19 -0.62 10.11
N VAL A 38 -4.74 -0.26 8.91
CA VAL A 38 -3.76 -1.05 8.13
C VAL A 38 -2.33 -0.66 8.48
N ASN A 39 -2.02 0.63 8.49
CA ASN A 39 -0.64 1.12 8.60
C ASN A 39 0.09 0.69 9.89
N PRO A 40 -0.55 0.59 11.08
CA PRO A 40 0.13 0.10 12.28
C PRO A 40 0.65 -1.33 12.13
N ALA A 41 -0.11 -2.24 11.51
CA ALA A 41 0.31 -3.61 11.25
C ALA A 41 1.40 -3.68 10.18
N ARG A 42 1.23 -2.93 9.10
CA ARG A 42 2.19 -2.77 8.00
C ARG A 42 3.55 -2.32 8.52
N VAL A 43 3.57 -1.24 9.28
CA VAL A 43 4.79 -0.67 9.89
C VAL A 43 5.42 -1.64 10.88
N GLY A 44 4.61 -2.32 11.71
CA GLY A 44 5.09 -3.35 12.63
C GLY A 44 5.79 -4.50 11.89
N TYR A 45 5.16 -5.01 10.83
CA TYR A 45 5.73 -6.05 9.99
C TYR A 45 7.06 -5.62 9.36
N PHE A 46 7.10 -4.45 8.71
CA PHE A 46 8.32 -3.97 8.06
C PHE A 46 9.44 -3.70 9.06
N LYS A 47 9.15 -3.08 10.21
CA LYS A 47 10.15 -2.90 11.28
C LYS A 47 10.76 -4.23 11.73
N LYS A 48 9.92 -5.25 11.95
CA LYS A 48 10.37 -6.59 12.32
C LYS A 48 11.28 -7.18 11.24
N LYS A 49 10.87 -7.14 9.97
CA LYS A 49 11.66 -7.70 8.85
C LYS A 49 12.97 -6.94 8.66
N LEU A 50 12.92 -5.63 8.59
CA LEU A 50 14.10 -4.81 8.32
C LEU A 50 15.10 -4.84 9.48
N PHE A 51 14.65 -4.58 10.69
CA PHE A 51 15.57 -4.36 11.81
C PHE A 51 15.87 -5.63 12.62
N THR A 52 14.91 -6.54 12.75
CA THR A 52 15.12 -7.76 13.54
C THR A 52 15.69 -8.89 12.68
N GLU A 53 15.16 -9.12 11.48
CA GLU A 53 15.58 -10.26 10.65
C GLU A 53 16.74 -9.89 9.72
N LEU A 54 16.61 -8.79 8.95
CA LEU A 54 17.64 -8.37 7.98
C LEU A 54 18.75 -7.52 8.60
N LYS A 55 18.60 -7.06 9.84
CA LYS A 55 19.60 -6.20 10.54
C LYS A 55 19.95 -4.94 9.73
N ALA A 56 18.99 -4.39 9.01
CA ALA A 56 19.19 -3.20 8.19
C ALA A 56 19.52 -1.99 9.06
N ASP A 57 20.56 -1.25 8.67
CA ASP A 57 20.83 0.08 9.22
C ASP A 57 20.19 1.13 8.30
N PRO A 58 19.23 1.94 8.79
CA PRO A 58 18.55 2.96 7.98
C PRO A 58 19.41 4.21 7.74
N GLN A 59 20.49 4.44 8.54
CA GLN A 59 21.28 5.66 8.47
C GLN A 59 21.90 5.87 7.09
N GLY A 60 21.58 7.01 6.47
CA GLY A 60 22.07 7.37 5.13
C GLY A 60 21.54 6.47 4.00
N LYS A 61 20.57 5.61 4.26
CA LYS A 61 19.95 4.76 3.22
C LYS A 61 18.74 5.47 2.59
N ALA A 62 18.73 5.49 1.26
CA ALA A 62 17.64 6.05 0.49
C ALA A 62 16.48 5.04 0.39
N ALA A 63 15.28 5.52 0.72
CA ALA A 63 14.02 4.80 0.58
C ALA A 63 13.12 5.49 -0.45
N LEU A 64 12.43 4.71 -1.28
CA LEU A 64 11.39 5.19 -2.18
C LEU A 64 10.04 4.63 -1.72
N ASP A 65 9.03 5.50 -1.65
CA ASP A 65 7.63 5.14 -1.44
C ASP A 65 6.85 5.40 -2.74
N VAL A 66 6.47 4.34 -3.44
CA VAL A 66 5.78 4.39 -4.72
C VAL A 66 4.27 4.42 -4.49
N GLY A 67 3.58 5.43 -5.01
CA GLY A 67 2.17 5.69 -4.74
C GLY A 67 1.97 6.17 -3.30
N CYS A 68 2.76 7.16 -2.89
CA CYS A 68 2.81 7.61 -1.50
C CYS A 68 1.53 8.34 -1.02
N GLY A 69 0.65 8.75 -1.95
CA GLY A 69 -0.57 9.49 -1.64
C GLY A 69 -0.33 10.68 -0.73
N GLY A 70 -1.09 10.80 0.35
CA GLY A 70 -0.93 11.84 1.38
C GLY A 70 0.23 11.64 2.35
N GLY A 71 1.18 10.73 2.07
CA GLY A 71 2.43 10.57 2.83
C GLY A 71 2.33 9.73 4.11
N ILE A 72 1.22 9.01 4.33
CA ILE A 72 0.98 8.24 5.56
C ILE A 72 2.09 7.23 5.84
N LEU A 73 2.50 6.44 4.84
CA LEU A 73 3.59 5.47 4.99
C LEU A 73 4.96 6.15 4.92
N SER A 74 5.13 7.13 4.03
CA SER A 74 6.38 7.89 3.88
C SER A 74 6.88 8.49 5.20
N GLU A 75 5.98 9.05 6.03
CA GLU A 75 6.34 9.59 7.33
C GLU A 75 6.81 8.51 8.31
N GLU A 76 6.18 7.35 8.31
CA GLU A 76 6.65 6.23 9.15
C GLU A 76 8.02 5.72 8.69
N ILE A 77 8.27 5.66 7.38
CA ILE A 77 9.59 5.30 6.83
C ILE A 77 10.66 6.32 7.26
N ALA A 78 10.32 7.62 7.22
CA ALA A 78 11.23 8.67 7.70
C ALA A 78 11.49 8.56 9.21
N ARG A 79 10.48 8.24 10.02
CA ARG A 79 10.64 7.96 11.47
C ARG A 79 11.45 6.71 11.76
N MET A 80 11.56 5.78 10.81
CA MET A 80 12.49 4.64 10.89
C MET A 80 13.95 5.05 10.65
N GLY A 81 14.23 6.28 10.19
CA GLY A 81 15.57 6.82 9.97
C GLY A 81 16.07 6.79 8.53
N PHE A 82 15.24 6.42 7.55
CA PHE A 82 15.59 6.46 6.14
C PHE A 82 15.53 7.88 5.56
N ALA A 83 16.34 8.16 4.54
CA ALA A 83 16.16 9.32 3.66
C ALA A 83 15.08 8.99 2.63
N VAL A 84 13.89 9.58 2.78
CA VAL A 84 12.69 9.19 2.04
C VAL A 84 12.43 10.10 0.86
N THR A 85 12.11 9.47 -0.28
CA THR A 85 11.43 10.07 -1.42
C THR A 85 10.08 9.38 -1.59
N GLY A 86 9.00 10.15 -1.74
CA GLY A 86 7.68 9.67 -2.11
C GLY A 86 7.33 10.09 -3.53
N ILE A 87 6.77 9.20 -4.35
CA ILE A 87 6.23 9.54 -5.66
C ILE A 87 4.75 9.16 -5.75
N ASP A 88 3.95 10.05 -6.37
CA ASP A 88 2.53 9.82 -6.62
C ASP A 88 2.10 10.58 -7.89
N PRO A 89 1.16 10.10 -8.70
CA PRO A 89 0.64 10.84 -9.83
C PRO A 89 -0.19 12.07 -9.43
N SER A 90 -0.78 12.09 -8.22
CA SER A 90 -1.62 13.17 -7.72
C SER A 90 -0.80 14.30 -7.11
N GLU A 91 -0.64 15.39 -7.83
CA GLU A 91 0.02 16.61 -7.31
C GLU A 91 -0.67 17.13 -6.04
N HIS A 92 -2.01 17.06 -5.98
CA HIS A 92 -2.77 17.47 -4.80
C HIS A 92 -2.43 16.62 -3.56
N SER A 93 -2.38 15.30 -3.70
CA SER A 93 -1.95 14.42 -2.60
C SER A 93 -0.52 14.72 -2.14
N LEU A 94 0.39 15.03 -3.08
CA LEU A 94 1.77 15.41 -2.74
C LEU A 94 1.87 16.74 -1.99
N GLN A 95 1.03 17.73 -2.32
CA GLN A 95 0.95 18.98 -1.58
C GLN A 95 0.51 18.75 -0.13
N ILE A 96 -0.49 17.89 0.09
CA ILE A 96 -0.94 17.50 1.43
C ILE A 96 0.16 16.75 2.19
N ALA A 97 0.81 15.78 1.54
CA ALA A 97 1.91 15.02 2.12
C ALA A 97 3.06 15.94 2.55
N THR A 98 3.43 16.90 1.70
CA THR A 98 4.48 17.88 1.98
C THR A 98 4.12 18.75 3.18
N SER A 99 2.91 19.30 3.21
CA SER A 99 2.44 20.17 4.29
C SER A 99 2.39 19.41 5.62
N HIS A 100 1.91 18.16 5.62
CA HIS A 100 1.80 17.35 6.83
C HIS A 100 3.18 16.94 7.36
N ALA A 101 4.10 16.52 6.48
CA ALA A 101 5.47 16.19 6.86
C ALA A 101 6.22 17.38 7.46
N GLN A 102 6.07 18.57 6.87
CA GLN A 102 6.64 19.82 7.39
C GLN A 102 6.10 20.16 8.78
N ALA A 103 4.78 20.05 8.99
CA ALA A 103 4.16 20.24 10.30
C ALA A 103 4.67 19.23 11.35
N GLY A 104 5.02 18.01 10.92
CA GLY A 104 5.64 16.97 11.72
C GLY A 104 7.18 17.08 11.88
N ASN A 105 7.81 18.14 11.35
CA ASN A 105 9.27 18.30 11.31
C ASN A 105 10.00 17.15 10.60
N LEU A 106 9.38 16.50 9.62
CA LEU A 106 9.97 15.45 8.83
C LEU A 106 10.53 16.02 7.52
N ARG A 107 11.71 15.51 7.12
CA ARG A 107 12.33 15.85 5.83
C ARG A 107 12.10 14.72 4.85
N ILE A 108 11.10 14.87 3.99
CA ILE A 108 10.72 13.92 2.96
C ILE A 108 10.66 14.67 1.64
N ASN A 109 11.25 14.10 0.59
CA ASN A 109 11.13 14.62 -0.75
C ASN A 109 9.90 14.01 -1.43
N TYR A 110 8.96 14.84 -1.90
CA TYR A 110 7.77 14.38 -2.62
C TYR A 110 7.82 14.91 -4.05
N GLU A 111 7.67 14.00 -5.02
CA GLU A 111 7.75 14.30 -6.45
C GLU A 111 6.63 13.62 -7.24
N GLN A 112 6.16 14.27 -8.30
CA GLN A 112 5.19 13.66 -9.20
C GLN A 112 5.84 12.55 -10.02
N GLY A 113 5.19 11.37 -10.04
CA GLY A 113 5.67 10.21 -10.78
C GLY A 113 4.71 9.04 -10.69
N THR A 114 4.90 8.04 -11.55
CA THR A 114 4.11 6.81 -11.57
C THR A 114 4.98 5.60 -11.34
N GLY A 115 4.40 4.52 -10.83
CA GLY A 115 5.12 3.26 -10.65
C GLY A 115 5.58 2.64 -11.98
N GLU A 116 4.88 2.91 -13.09
CA GLU A 116 5.24 2.44 -14.43
C GLU A 116 6.39 3.22 -15.07
N ALA A 117 6.77 4.38 -14.51
CA ALA A 117 7.86 5.22 -15.03
C ALA A 117 8.49 6.00 -13.87
N ILE A 118 9.27 5.31 -13.04
CA ILE A 118 9.92 5.90 -11.87
C ILE A 118 11.02 6.86 -12.31
N PRO A 119 10.97 8.18 -11.97
CA PRO A 119 11.85 9.21 -12.53
C PRO A 119 13.26 9.22 -11.91
N TYR A 120 13.80 8.04 -11.61
CA TYR A 120 15.12 7.88 -11.00
C TYR A 120 16.00 6.93 -11.80
N ARG A 121 17.32 7.07 -11.65
CA ARG A 121 18.32 6.21 -12.29
C ARG A 121 18.30 4.80 -11.68
N ASP A 122 18.87 3.86 -12.42
CA ASP A 122 19.09 2.50 -11.92
C ASP A 122 19.90 2.51 -10.62
N ASN A 123 19.57 1.58 -9.71
CA ASN A 123 20.29 1.37 -8.47
C ASN A 123 20.38 2.64 -7.57
N SER A 124 19.32 3.45 -7.53
CA SER A 124 19.25 4.66 -6.70
C SER A 124 18.89 4.39 -5.24
N PHE A 125 18.03 3.40 -4.98
CA PHE A 125 17.44 3.18 -3.68
C PHE A 125 17.94 1.90 -2.99
N ASN A 126 18.06 1.96 -1.67
CA ASN A 126 18.38 0.81 -0.84
C ASN A 126 17.15 -0.01 -0.50
N ILE A 127 15.98 0.66 -0.43
CA ILE A 127 14.70 0.05 -0.14
C ILE A 127 13.60 0.76 -0.95
N VAL A 128 12.61 0.00 -1.42
CA VAL A 128 11.42 0.52 -2.09
C VAL A 128 10.20 -0.04 -1.39
N PHE A 129 9.24 0.82 -1.10
CA PHE A 129 7.91 0.48 -0.61
C PHE A 129 6.89 0.72 -1.74
N CYS A 130 5.90 -0.17 -1.85
CA CYS A 130 4.77 -0.03 -2.78
C CYS A 130 3.58 -0.73 -2.12
N CYS A 131 2.75 0.05 -1.41
CA CYS A 131 1.69 -0.45 -0.54
C CYS A 131 0.34 0.15 -0.91
N ASP A 132 -0.70 -0.68 -1.03
CA ASP A 132 -2.02 -0.28 -1.55
C ASP A 132 -1.96 0.37 -2.95
N VAL A 133 -1.08 -0.10 -3.84
CA VAL A 133 -0.82 0.50 -5.16
C VAL A 133 -0.98 -0.50 -6.30
N LEU A 134 -0.47 -1.72 -6.14
CA LEU A 134 -0.39 -2.67 -7.25
C LEU A 134 -1.76 -3.05 -7.82
N GLU A 135 -2.81 -3.01 -7.02
CA GLU A 135 -4.21 -3.22 -7.42
C GLU A 135 -4.84 -2.01 -8.12
N HIS A 136 -4.15 -0.86 -8.17
CA HIS A 136 -4.61 0.37 -8.79
C HIS A 136 -3.92 0.68 -10.12
N VAL A 137 -2.82 -0.02 -10.45
CA VAL A 137 -2.03 0.25 -11.65
C VAL A 137 -2.46 -0.66 -12.81
N ARG A 138 -2.33 -0.14 -14.03
CA ARG A 138 -2.69 -0.89 -15.23
C ARG A 138 -1.65 -1.94 -15.60
N ASP A 139 -0.39 -1.67 -15.37
CA ASP A 139 0.76 -2.48 -15.85
C ASP A 139 1.67 -2.91 -14.68
N VAL A 140 1.15 -3.81 -13.84
CA VAL A 140 1.91 -4.36 -12.70
C VAL A 140 3.28 -4.93 -13.13
N PRO A 141 3.42 -5.67 -14.25
CA PRO A 141 4.71 -6.11 -14.76
C PRO A 141 5.71 -4.96 -14.93
N LYS A 142 5.27 -3.83 -15.48
CA LYS A 142 6.12 -2.67 -15.68
C LYS A 142 6.51 -2.00 -14.35
N VAL A 143 5.58 -1.90 -13.40
CA VAL A 143 5.88 -1.38 -12.05
C VAL A 143 6.94 -2.22 -11.37
N ILE A 144 6.82 -3.55 -11.39
CA ILE A 144 7.81 -4.44 -10.76
C ILE A 144 9.17 -4.36 -11.45
N ALA A 145 9.19 -4.21 -12.78
CA ALA A 145 10.44 -4.01 -13.52
C ALA A 145 11.13 -2.68 -13.14
N GLU A 146 10.37 -1.59 -13.04
CA GLU A 146 10.88 -0.29 -12.61
C GLU A 146 11.37 -0.31 -11.15
N ILE A 147 10.63 -0.94 -10.23
CA ILE A 147 11.06 -1.13 -8.84
C ILE A 147 12.38 -1.89 -8.80
N SER A 148 12.48 -3.00 -9.55
CA SER A 148 13.74 -3.74 -9.64
C SER A 148 14.86 -2.89 -10.22
N ARG A 149 14.59 -2.10 -11.26
CA ARG A 149 15.58 -1.24 -11.90
C ARG A 149 16.17 -0.23 -10.92
N VAL A 150 15.32 0.48 -10.15
CA VAL A 150 15.77 1.55 -9.24
C VAL A 150 16.36 1.04 -7.92
N LEU A 151 16.06 -0.20 -7.52
CA LEU A 151 16.68 -0.83 -6.35
C LEU A 151 18.17 -1.14 -6.61
N LYS A 152 19.00 -0.92 -5.61
CA LYS A 152 20.41 -1.37 -5.60
C LYS A 152 20.45 -2.90 -5.48
N PRO A 153 21.50 -3.57 -5.99
CA PRO A 153 21.75 -4.97 -5.66
C PRO A 153 21.76 -5.20 -4.15
N GLY A 154 21.04 -6.23 -3.67
CA GLY A 154 20.81 -6.48 -2.25
C GLY A 154 19.76 -5.56 -1.61
N GLY A 155 19.18 -4.64 -2.35
CA GLY A 155 18.11 -3.75 -1.87
C GLY A 155 16.81 -4.51 -1.62
N VAL A 156 15.97 -3.97 -0.75
CA VAL A 156 14.73 -4.61 -0.28
C VAL A 156 13.51 -3.97 -0.93
N PHE A 157 12.62 -4.79 -1.46
CA PHE A 157 11.29 -4.39 -1.91
C PHE A 157 10.24 -4.83 -0.89
N CYS A 158 9.54 -3.88 -0.30
CA CYS A 158 8.46 -4.06 0.67
C CYS A 158 7.12 -3.72 0.02
N TYR A 159 6.11 -4.57 0.14
CA TYR A 159 4.83 -4.38 -0.55
C TYR A 159 3.67 -5.00 0.22
N ASP A 160 2.48 -4.50 -0.05
CA ASP A 160 1.22 -5.19 0.20
C ASP A 160 0.23 -4.93 -0.94
N THR A 161 -0.80 -5.76 -1.02
CA THR A 161 -1.86 -5.63 -2.02
C THR A 161 -3.04 -6.54 -1.68
N LEU A 162 -4.15 -6.37 -2.39
CA LEU A 162 -5.35 -7.19 -2.26
C LEU A 162 -5.23 -8.50 -3.05
N ASN A 163 -5.60 -9.61 -2.41
CA ASN A 163 -5.59 -10.93 -3.05
C ASN A 163 -6.87 -11.18 -3.86
N ARG A 164 -6.75 -11.70 -5.08
CA ARG A 164 -7.87 -12.04 -5.97
C ARG A 164 -8.55 -13.34 -5.57
N THR A 165 -9.38 -13.29 -4.53
CA THR A 165 -10.18 -14.42 -4.02
C THR A 165 -11.67 -14.08 -4.01
N PHE A 166 -12.52 -15.10 -3.80
CA PHE A 166 -13.96 -14.86 -3.59
C PHE A 166 -14.21 -14.06 -2.30
N LYS A 167 -13.44 -14.31 -1.23
CA LYS A 167 -13.61 -13.59 0.04
C LYS A 167 -13.22 -12.12 -0.10
N SER A 168 -12.15 -11.80 -0.81
CA SER A 168 -11.77 -10.41 -1.07
C SER A 168 -12.82 -9.70 -1.92
N LYS A 169 -13.41 -10.38 -2.94
CA LYS A 169 -14.54 -9.84 -3.70
C LYS A 169 -15.72 -9.51 -2.81
N LEU A 170 -16.06 -10.43 -1.90
CA LEU A 170 -17.16 -10.21 -0.95
C LEU A 170 -16.89 -9.02 -0.03
N VAL A 171 -15.70 -8.94 0.57
CA VAL A 171 -15.39 -7.92 1.58
C VAL A 171 -14.98 -6.59 0.96
N ALA A 172 -13.99 -6.59 0.06
CA ALA A 172 -13.40 -5.36 -0.48
C ALA A 172 -14.23 -4.75 -1.63
N ILE A 173 -15.16 -5.48 -2.23
CA ILE A 173 -16.05 -4.95 -3.26
C ILE A 173 -17.48 -4.86 -2.73
N ASN A 174 -18.12 -6.02 -2.45
CA ASN A 174 -19.56 -6.02 -2.18
C ASN A 174 -19.90 -5.31 -0.86
N ILE A 175 -19.21 -5.64 0.24
CA ILE A 175 -19.48 -5.05 1.55
C ILE A 175 -18.97 -3.61 1.62
N SER A 176 -17.74 -3.37 1.17
CA SER A 176 -17.11 -2.06 1.36
C SER A 176 -17.62 -0.98 0.42
N GLN A 177 -18.02 -1.33 -0.82
CA GLN A 177 -18.33 -0.36 -1.87
C GLN A 177 -19.80 -0.45 -2.38
N VAL A 178 -20.36 -1.67 -2.53
CA VAL A 178 -21.63 -1.86 -3.26
C VAL A 178 -22.83 -1.90 -2.33
N TRP A 179 -22.78 -2.63 -1.24
CA TRP A 179 -23.91 -2.82 -0.34
C TRP A 179 -24.12 -1.62 0.57
N LYS A 180 -24.93 -0.65 0.15
CA LYS A 180 -25.19 0.66 0.80
C LYS A 180 -25.36 0.58 2.32
N ARG A 181 -25.91 -0.53 2.83
CA ARG A 181 -26.11 -0.74 4.28
C ARG A 181 -24.82 -0.84 5.08
N TRP A 182 -23.72 -1.27 4.46
CA TRP A 182 -22.42 -1.51 5.09
C TRP A 182 -21.26 -0.80 4.40
N ALA A 183 -21.53 -0.21 3.21
CA ALA A 183 -20.48 0.48 2.46
C ALA A 183 -19.82 1.58 3.31
N PHE A 184 -18.51 1.55 3.33
CA PHE A 184 -17.66 2.48 4.05
C PHE A 184 -16.54 3.07 3.17
N ALA A 185 -16.38 2.56 1.96
CA ALA A 185 -15.47 3.08 0.95
C ALA A 185 -16.27 3.65 -0.23
N PRO A 186 -15.70 4.62 -0.97
CA PRO A 186 -16.30 5.12 -2.20
C PRO A 186 -16.52 4.01 -3.24
N PRO A 187 -17.52 4.13 -4.12
CA PRO A 187 -17.71 3.18 -5.20
C PRO A 187 -16.52 3.21 -6.17
N ASN A 188 -16.20 2.06 -6.75
CA ASN A 188 -15.14 1.89 -7.76
C ASN A 188 -13.70 2.23 -7.29
N ILE A 189 -13.47 2.40 -6.01
CA ILE A 189 -12.10 2.56 -5.49
C ILE A 189 -11.24 1.31 -5.74
N HIS A 190 -11.87 0.14 -5.84
CA HIS A 190 -11.22 -1.11 -6.23
C HIS A 190 -12.03 -1.86 -7.28
N VAL A 191 -11.33 -2.57 -8.17
CA VAL A 191 -11.87 -3.48 -9.17
C VAL A 191 -11.29 -4.86 -8.93
N TRP A 192 -12.13 -5.86 -8.62
CA TRP A 192 -11.66 -7.19 -8.20
C TRP A 192 -10.74 -7.88 -9.20
N GLU A 193 -10.96 -7.68 -10.49
CA GLU A 193 -10.16 -8.24 -11.57
C GLU A 193 -8.70 -7.73 -11.56
N MET A 194 -8.45 -6.60 -10.89
CA MET A 194 -7.12 -6.00 -10.72
C MET A 194 -6.38 -6.53 -9.48
N PHE A 195 -7.05 -7.25 -8.59
CA PHE A 195 -6.39 -7.86 -7.44
C PHE A 195 -5.40 -8.94 -7.88
N ILE A 196 -4.38 -9.18 -7.09
CA ILE A 196 -3.21 -9.97 -7.48
C ILE A 196 -3.08 -11.19 -6.58
N LYS A 197 -3.00 -12.40 -7.17
CA LYS A 197 -2.74 -13.61 -6.39
C LYS A 197 -1.27 -13.64 -5.92
N PRO A 198 -0.99 -14.13 -4.70
CA PRO A 198 0.38 -14.24 -4.19
C PRO A 198 1.34 -14.96 -5.14
N GLU A 199 0.89 -16.04 -5.80
CA GLU A 199 1.70 -16.82 -6.73
C GLU A 199 2.00 -16.06 -8.02
N GLU A 200 1.07 -15.22 -8.49
CA GLU A 200 1.27 -14.37 -9.67
C GLU A 200 2.33 -13.30 -9.40
N LEU A 201 2.25 -12.66 -8.21
CA LEU A 201 3.26 -11.68 -7.81
C LEU A 201 4.62 -12.32 -7.57
N LYS A 202 4.66 -13.46 -6.88
CA LYS A 202 5.90 -14.23 -6.65
C LYS A 202 6.61 -14.59 -7.96
N ALA A 203 5.86 -15.08 -8.96
CA ALA A 203 6.42 -15.40 -10.27
C ALA A 203 6.96 -14.13 -10.97
N LEU A 204 6.25 -13.02 -10.87
CA LEU A 204 6.65 -11.75 -11.47
C LEU A 204 7.90 -11.17 -10.81
N LEU A 205 8.02 -11.26 -9.49
CA LEU A 205 9.22 -10.88 -8.73
C LEU A 205 10.44 -11.66 -9.23
N GLY A 206 10.34 -12.99 -9.35
CA GLY A 206 11.43 -13.82 -9.85
C GLY A 206 11.87 -13.49 -11.29
N GLN A 207 10.91 -13.11 -12.16
CA GLN A 207 11.21 -12.67 -13.54
C GLN A 207 12.00 -11.35 -13.59
N ASN A 208 11.97 -10.56 -12.51
CA ASN A 208 12.62 -9.26 -12.40
C ASN A 208 13.79 -9.26 -11.40
N ASN A 209 14.45 -10.38 -11.19
CA ASN A 209 15.58 -10.51 -10.28
C ASN A 209 15.30 -10.04 -8.84
N LEU A 210 14.05 -10.20 -8.39
CA LEU A 210 13.62 -9.96 -7.02
C LEU A 210 13.34 -11.31 -6.35
N GLU A 211 14.22 -11.73 -5.46
CA GLU A 211 14.05 -12.98 -4.72
C GLU A 211 12.96 -12.81 -3.67
N TRP A 212 11.81 -13.44 -3.92
CA TRP A 212 10.73 -13.48 -2.96
C TRP A 212 11.16 -14.15 -1.65
N LYS A 213 10.80 -13.56 -0.51
CA LYS A 213 11.13 -14.08 0.82
C LYS A 213 9.92 -14.65 1.54
N GLU A 214 8.84 -13.87 1.66
CA GLU A 214 7.59 -14.37 2.24
C GLU A 214 6.36 -13.55 1.82
N HIS A 215 5.19 -14.14 2.01
CA HIS A 215 3.90 -13.47 2.10
C HIS A 215 3.23 -13.78 3.44
N MET A 216 2.62 -12.78 4.03
CA MET A 216 1.85 -12.88 5.27
C MET A 216 0.51 -12.17 5.07
N GLY A 217 -0.59 -12.76 5.54
CA GLY A 217 -1.88 -12.11 5.51
C GLY A 217 -1.98 -10.98 6.52
N MET A 218 -2.78 -9.98 6.20
CA MET A 218 -3.23 -8.95 7.13
C MET A 218 -4.74 -9.05 7.28
N VAL A 219 -5.22 -9.29 8.49
CA VAL A 219 -6.64 -9.48 8.79
C VAL A 219 -7.08 -8.61 9.94
N PRO A 220 -8.34 -8.11 9.95
CA PRO A 220 -8.88 -7.41 11.12
C PRO A 220 -8.87 -8.31 12.36
N ASN A 221 -8.41 -7.80 13.49
CA ASN A 221 -8.35 -8.53 14.76
C ASN A 221 -9.73 -8.61 15.46
N VAL A 222 -10.74 -9.03 14.70
CA VAL A 222 -12.11 -9.18 15.22
C VAL A 222 -12.85 -10.32 14.54
N SER A 223 -13.83 -10.91 15.21
CA SER A 223 -14.73 -11.88 14.59
C SER A 223 -15.62 -11.22 13.53
N LEU A 224 -16.10 -12.01 12.56
CA LEU A 224 -16.99 -11.52 11.49
C LEU A 224 -18.24 -10.83 12.04
N LEU A 225 -18.83 -11.34 13.11
CA LEU A 225 -20.02 -10.72 13.72
C LEU A 225 -19.72 -9.34 14.30
N LYS A 226 -18.58 -9.16 14.97
CA LYS A 226 -18.13 -7.85 15.47
C LYS A 226 -17.81 -6.92 14.31
N PHE A 227 -17.13 -7.40 13.27
CA PHE A 227 -16.84 -6.64 12.07
C PHE A 227 -18.12 -6.05 11.45
N LEU A 228 -19.10 -6.89 11.13
CA LEU A 228 -20.39 -6.45 10.60
C LEU A 228 -21.15 -5.51 11.55
N GLY A 229 -21.06 -5.75 12.85
CA GLY A 229 -21.63 -4.88 13.88
C GLY A 229 -21.02 -3.48 13.89
N TYR A 230 -19.70 -3.35 13.73
CA TYR A 230 -19.01 -2.06 13.64
C TYR A 230 -19.34 -1.33 12.35
N LEU A 231 -19.40 -2.02 11.20
CA LEU A 231 -19.82 -1.41 9.94
C LEU A 231 -21.25 -0.85 10.03
N ARG A 232 -22.17 -1.60 10.67
CA ARG A 232 -23.53 -1.13 10.89
C ARG A 232 -23.58 0.12 11.78
N LYS A 233 -22.76 0.19 12.83
CA LYS A 233 -22.65 1.39 13.69
C LYS A 233 -22.09 2.56 12.90
N ARG A 234 -21.09 2.35 12.05
CA ARG A 234 -20.54 3.40 11.16
C ARG A 234 -21.60 3.92 10.19
N ALA A 235 -22.33 3.02 9.52
CA ALA A 235 -23.40 3.38 8.58
C ALA A 235 -24.54 4.19 9.23
N LYS A 236 -24.72 4.05 10.56
CA LYS A 236 -25.66 4.85 11.36
C LYS A 236 -25.06 6.15 11.92
N GLY A 237 -23.83 6.52 11.56
CA GLY A 237 -23.15 7.68 12.10
C GLY A 237 -22.72 7.58 13.57
N MET A 238 -22.77 6.38 14.17
CA MET A 238 -22.40 6.14 15.57
C MET A 238 -20.89 5.95 15.80
N LEU A 239 -20.12 5.80 14.75
CA LEU A 239 -18.66 5.68 14.75
C LEU A 239 -18.08 6.57 13.67
N THR A 240 -16.98 7.26 13.97
CA THR A 240 -16.12 7.90 12.98
C THR A 240 -15.27 6.85 12.25
N TYR A 241 -14.58 7.21 11.18
CA TYR A 241 -13.61 6.31 10.55
C TYR A 241 -12.41 6.04 11.46
N LYS A 242 -12.00 7.03 12.27
CA LYS A 242 -10.99 6.84 13.32
C LYS A 242 -11.42 5.75 14.32
N ASP A 243 -12.67 5.83 14.81
CA ASP A 243 -13.21 4.84 15.74
C ASP A 243 -13.31 3.45 15.10
N LEU A 244 -13.71 3.40 13.83
CA LEU A 244 -13.79 2.16 13.09
C LEU A 244 -12.41 1.52 12.92
N GLY A 245 -11.41 2.29 12.48
CA GLY A 245 -10.04 1.81 12.31
C GLY A 245 -9.42 1.29 13.59
N ALA A 246 -9.58 2.01 14.69
CA ALA A 246 -9.11 1.56 16.00
C ALA A 246 -9.73 0.23 16.47
N ARG A 247 -10.94 -0.11 15.99
CA ARG A 247 -11.62 -1.39 16.28
C ARG A 247 -11.33 -2.50 15.27
N LEU A 248 -10.92 -2.12 14.05
CA LEU A 248 -10.61 -3.02 12.95
C LEU A 248 -9.11 -3.06 12.64
N PHE A 249 -8.26 -2.75 13.63
CA PHE A 249 -6.82 -2.79 13.41
C PHE A 249 -6.40 -4.17 12.88
N ALA A 250 -5.52 -4.13 11.87
CA ALA A 250 -5.03 -5.34 11.24
C ALA A 250 -3.96 -6.01 12.09
N VAL A 251 -3.83 -7.33 11.94
CA VAL A 251 -2.76 -8.14 12.53
C VAL A 251 -2.20 -9.11 11.50
N GLU A 252 -0.94 -9.50 11.68
CA GLU A 252 -0.31 -10.56 10.88
C GLU A 252 -1.07 -11.90 11.06
N SER A 253 -1.26 -12.61 9.96
CA SER A 253 -1.98 -13.89 9.93
C SER A 253 -1.46 -14.78 8.80
N GLY A 254 -1.53 -16.10 8.97
CA GLY A 254 -1.36 -17.03 7.85
C GLY A 254 -2.48 -16.98 6.81
N ASN A 255 -3.59 -16.30 7.12
CA ASN A 255 -4.74 -16.17 6.21
C ASN A 255 -4.55 -14.96 5.28
N MET A 256 -4.29 -15.22 4.01
CA MET A 256 -4.11 -14.24 2.94
C MET A 256 -5.37 -14.04 2.08
N ASP A 257 -6.54 -14.44 2.55
CA ASP A 257 -7.76 -14.45 1.73
C ASP A 257 -8.20 -13.07 1.22
N ILE A 258 -7.82 -11.97 1.88
CA ILE A 258 -8.25 -10.62 1.50
C ILE A 258 -7.05 -9.78 1.07
N MET A 259 -6.07 -9.64 1.92
CA MET A 259 -4.90 -8.79 1.75
C MET A 259 -3.65 -9.55 2.23
N TYR A 260 -2.54 -9.29 1.57
CA TYR A 260 -1.25 -9.84 2.00
C TYR A 260 -0.14 -8.79 1.89
N ILE A 261 0.85 -8.93 2.74
CA ILE A 261 2.06 -8.15 2.84
C ILE A 261 3.28 -9.05 2.62
N GLY A 262 4.35 -8.52 2.09
CA GLY A 262 5.54 -9.30 1.86
C GLY A 262 6.77 -8.46 1.56
N TYR A 263 7.88 -9.14 1.35
CA TYR A 263 9.09 -8.50 0.88
C TYR A 263 9.90 -9.42 -0.05
N ALA A 264 10.71 -8.78 -0.87
CA ALA A 264 11.67 -9.43 -1.76
C ALA A 264 13.03 -8.72 -1.68
N ILE A 265 14.09 -9.39 -2.07
CA ILE A 265 15.46 -8.83 -2.10
C ILE A 265 15.96 -8.86 -3.53
N LYS A 266 16.49 -7.75 -4.04
CA LYS A 266 17.11 -7.71 -5.36
C LYS A 266 18.38 -8.55 -5.38
N GLY A 267 18.46 -9.48 -6.32
CA GLY A 267 19.65 -10.31 -6.54
C GLY A 267 20.90 -9.45 -6.81
N GLY A 268 22.06 -9.99 -6.46
CA GLY A 268 23.33 -9.41 -6.87
C GLY A 268 23.50 -9.43 -8.40
N VAL A 269 24.35 -8.58 -8.91
CA VAL A 269 24.78 -8.70 -10.31
C VAL A 269 25.55 -10.01 -10.41
N SER A 270 25.04 -10.98 -11.18
CA SER A 270 25.82 -12.16 -11.55
C SER A 270 27.09 -11.66 -12.23
N LYS A 271 28.24 -11.96 -11.63
CA LYS A 271 29.55 -11.67 -12.26
C LYS A 271 29.72 -12.56 -13.49
#